data_bca3942109e2602dff52346a13a735d8
#
_entry.id   bca3942109e2602dff52346a13a735d8
#
_cell.length_a   1.000
_cell.length_b   1.000
_cell.length_c   1.000
_cell.angle_alpha   90.00
_cell.angle_beta   90.00
_cell.angle_gamma   90.00
#
_symmetry.space_group_name_H-M   'P 1'
#
loop_
_entity.id
_entity.type
_entity.pdbx_description
1 polymer ?
#
loop_
_entity_poly.entity_id
_entity_poly.type
_entity_poly.pdbx_seq_one_letter_code
_entity_poly.pdbx_strand_id
1 'polypeptide(L)'
;GRTTVFDDPLRPGRRGSELLPIILETHKPEDLIILMLGTNDCKTFYGATAGSIGLGIRKLVRQIRDGAPSAKILLMSPIALGEKVWDGFDPEFGKNSVQVSKELPEIYRQIAEEEGLYYLAASDYAVPSERDQEHMDEDGHKALAEAVLAKISEIL
;
A
#
# COMPACT_ATOMS: atom_id res chain seq x y z
N GLY A 1 -3.74 6.30 -7.62
CA GLY A 1 -5.07 5.78 -7.87
C GLY A 1 -5.13 4.26 -8.08
N ARG A 2 -4.07 3.49 -7.72
CA ARG A 2 -4.06 2.03 -7.90
C ARG A 2 -4.56 1.32 -6.64
N THR A 3 -5.44 0.32 -6.82
CA THR A 3 -5.95 -0.55 -5.76
C THR A 3 -5.15 -1.85 -5.68
N THR A 4 -5.41 -2.67 -4.66
CA THR A 4 -4.89 -4.04 -4.60
C THR A 4 -5.61 -4.95 -5.62
N VAL A 5 -6.91 -5.19 -5.44
CA VAL A 5 -7.71 -6.14 -6.23
C VAL A 5 -9.03 -5.57 -6.74
N PHE A 6 -9.39 -4.35 -6.35
CA PHE A 6 -10.67 -3.74 -6.71
C PHE A 6 -10.60 -3.07 -8.08
N ASP A 7 -11.65 -3.24 -8.88
CA ASP A 7 -11.80 -2.54 -10.15
C ASP A 7 -12.38 -1.14 -9.95
N ASP A 8 -11.84 -0.19 -10.68
CA ASP A 8 -12.43 1.12 -10.83
C ASP A 8 -13.19 1.16 -12.17
N PRO A 9 -14.53 1.21 -12.16
CA PRO A 9 -15.31 1.15 -13.39
C PRO A 9 -15.15 2.41 -14.27
N LEU A 10 -14.68 3.51 -13.69
CA LEU A 10 -14.48 4.77 -14.40
C LEU A 10 -13.04 4.95 -14.89
N ARG A 11 -12.09 4.22 -14.31
CA ARG A 11 -10.65 4.39 -14.58
C ARG A 11 -9.99 3.03 -14.79
N PRO A 12 -9.96 2.51 -16.02
CA PRO A 12 -9.36 1.19 -16.31
C PRO A 12 -7.88 1.14 -15.92
N GLY A 13 -7.39 -0.07 -15.64
CA GLY A 13 -5.99 -0.32 -15.27
C GLY A 13 -5.63 0.10 -13.84
N ARG A 14 -6.60 0.27 -12.95
CA ARG A 14 -6.34 0.61 -11.54
C ARG A 14 -6.09 -0.61 -10.66
N ARG A 15 -6.54 -1.78 -11.05
CA ARG A 15 -6.38 -3.02 -10.29
C ARG A 15 -4.94 -3.53 -10.32
N GLY A 16 -4.26 -3.47 -9.17
CA GLY A 16 -2.86 -3.87 -9.02
C GLY A 16 -2.63 -5.33 -9.38
N SER A 17 -3.52 -6.23 -8.95
CA SER A 17 -3.39 -7.67 -9.23
C SER A 17 -3.51 -8.04 -10.72
N GLU A 18 -3.97 -7.16 -11.56
CA GLU A 18 -4.01 -7.36 -13.01
C GLU A 18 -2.69 -6.93 -13.68
N LEU A 19 -2.07 -5.89 -13.16
CA LEU A 19 -0.86 -5.31 -13.74
C LEU A 19 0.43 -5.92 -13.18
N LEU A 20 0.43 -6.35 -11.92
CA LEU A 20 1.62 -6.83 -11.24
C LEU A 20 2.32 -7.98 -11.99
N PRO A 21 1.64 -9.03 -12.50
CA PRO A 21 2.31 -10.09 -13.25
C PRO A 21 3.04 -9.59 -14.50
N ILE A 22 2.47 -8.61 -15.20
CA ILE A 22 3.08 -8.00 -16.39
C ILE A 22 4.33 -7.21 -16.00
N ILE A 23 4.24 -6.44 -14.90
CA ILE A 23 5.38 -5.66 -14.39
C ILE A 23 6.52 -6.59 -14.00
N LEU A 24 6.23 -7.65 -13.24
CA LEU A 24 7.23 -8.64 -12.82
C LEU A 24 7.91 -9.28 -14.03
N GLU A 25 7.16 -9.63 -15.06
CA GLU A 25 7.74 -10.25 -16.27
C GLU A 25 8.69 -9.30 -17.01
N THR A 26 8.37 -8.02 -17.05
CA THR A 26 9.14 -7.02 -17.81
C THR A 26 10.38 -6.49 -17.08
N HIS A 27 10.51 -6.74 -15.76
CA HIS A 27 11.60 -6.19 -14.93
C HIS A 27 12.55 -7.25 -14.37
N LYS A 28 12.38 -8.53 -14.75
CA LYS A 28 13.24 -9.63 -14.28
C LYS A 28 14.72 -9.42 -14.66
N PRO A 29 15.66 -9.84 -13.78
CA PRO A 29 15.45 -10.36 -12.42
C PRO A 29 15.33 -9.25 -11.39
N GLU A 30 14.47 -9.41 -10.40
CA GLU A 30 14.37 -8.51 -9.27
C GLU A 30 15.04 -9.13 -8.03
N ASP A 31 15.83 -8.35 -7.28
CA ASP A 31 16.42 -8.75 -6.00
C ASP A 31 15.51 -8.40 -4.83
N LEU A 32 14.80 -7.30 -4.93
CA LEU A 32 13.87 -6.78 -3.92
C LEU A 32 12.63 -6.16 -4.57
N ILE A 33 11.47 -6.50 -4.05
CA ILE A 33 10.21 -5.88 -4.43
C ILE A 33 9.61 -5.18 -3.21
N ILE A 34 9.34 -3.88 -3.35
CA ILE A 34 8.64 -3.09 -2.34
C ILE A 34 7.18 -2.97 -2.75
N LEU A 35 6.28 -3.54 -1.93
CA LEU A 35 4.84 -3.50 -2.18
C LEU A 35 4.17 -2.55 -1.20
N MET A 36 3.65 -1.41 -1.69
CA MET A 36 2.87 -0.45 -0.92
C MET A 36 1.61 -0.06 -1.70
N LEU A 37 0.49 -0.65 -1.36
CA LEU A 37 -0.85 -0.36 -1.88
C LEU A 37 -1.86 -0.40 -0.73
N GLY A 38 -3.06 0.14 -0.92
CA GLY A 38 -4.16 0.05 0.05
C GLY A 38 -4.91 1.36 0.27
N THR A 39 -4.27 2.52 0.10
CA THR A 39 -4.93 3.83 0.25
C THR A 39 -6.17 3.95 -0.63
N ASN A 40 -6.04 3.64 -1.91
CA ASN A 40 -7.17 3.74 -2.86
C ASN A 40 -8.26 2.71 -2.61
N ASP A 41 -7.92 1.59 -1.98
CA ASP A 41 -8.89 0.56 -1.58
C ASP A 41 -9.83 1.08 -0.48
N CYS A 42 -9.40 2.09 0.29
CA CYS A 42 -10.21 2.74 1.32
C CYS A 42 -11.32 3.64 0.76
N LYS A 43 -11.38 3.89 -0.55
CA LYS A 43 -12.44 4.71 -1.15
C LYS A 43 -13.82 4.14 -0.84
N THR A 44 -14.74 5.03 -0.51
CA THR A 44 -16.11 4.69 -0.11
C THR A 44 -16.82 3.79 -1.13
N PHE A 45 -16.52 3.99 -2.42
CA PHE A 45 -17.08 3.22 -3.52
C PHE A 45 -16.87 1.71 -3.37
N TYR A 46 -15.71 1.28 -2.85
CA TYR A 46 -15.40 -0.15 -2.73
C TYR A 46 -16.01 -0.80 -1.48
N GLY A 47 -16.38 -0.03 -0.47
CA GLY A 47 -16.90 -0.57 0.79
C GLY A 47 -15.95 -1.55 1.47
N ALA A 48 -14.64 -1.40 1.22
CA ALA A 48 -13.63 -2.33 1.71
C ALA A 48 -13.38 -2.17 3.21
N THR A 49 -13.10 -3.29 3.87
CA THR A 49 -12.56 -3.34 5.23
C THR A 49 -11.05 -3.53 5.18
N ALA A 50 -10.33 -3.22 6.26
CA ALA A 50 -8.90 -3.48 6.35
C ALA A 50 -8.58 -4.97 6.11
N GLY A 51 -9.42 -5.88 6.60
CA GLY A 51 -9.28 -7.32 6.35
C GLY A 51 -9.43 -7.70 4.88
N SER A 52 -10.41 -7.13 4.15
CA SER A 52 -10.57 -7.42 2.72
C SER A 52 -9.43 -6.84 1.87
N ILE A 53 -8.88 -5.69 2.26
CA ILE A 53 -7.67 -5.12 1.65
C ILE A 53 -6.47 -6.04 1.91
N GLY A 54 -6.35 -6.58 3.13
CA GLY A 54 -5.34 -7.56 3.50
C GLY A 54 -5.40 -8.84 2.64
N LEU A 55 -6.58 -9.35 2.31
CA LEU A 55 -6.72 -10.45 1.36
C LEU A 55 -6.22 -10.07 -0.04
N GLY A 56 -6.43 -8.83 -0.46
CA GLY A 56 -5.86 -8.28 -1.68
C GLY A 56 -4.33 -8.28 -1.66
N ILE A 57 -3.72 -7.86 -0.55
CA ILE A 57 -2.26 -7.90 -0.34
C ILE A 57 -1.73 -9.34 -0.42
N ARG A 58 -2.38 -10.30 0.23
CA ARG A 58 -1.98 -11.72 0.14
C ARG A 58 -2.00 -12.23 -1.30
N LYS A 59 -2.98 -11.83 -2.09
CA LYS A 59 -3.00 -12.15 -3.53
C LYS A 59 -1.80 -11.58 -4.26
N LEU A 60 -1.45 -10.32 -4.02
CA LEU A 60 -0.28 -9.67 -4.63
C LEU A 60 1.03 -10.35 -4.19
N VAL A 61 1.18 -10.67 -2.91
CA VAL A 61 2.34 -11.42 -2.40
C VAL A 61 2.49 -12.77 -3.11
N ARG A 62 1.40 -13.51 -3.29
CA ARG A 62 1.42 -14.77 -4.05
C ARG A 62 1.88 -14.55 -5.49
N GLN A 63 1.36 -13.52 -6.17
CA GLN A 63 1.78 -13.17 -7.53
C GLN A 63 3.28 -12.82 -7.62
N ILE A 64 3.82 -12.12 -6.61
CA ILE A 64 5.26 -11.84 -6.54
C ILE A 64 6.05 -13.14 -6.42
N ARG A 65 5.65 -14.04 -5.52
CA ARG A 65 6.32 -15.33 -5.35
C ARG A 65 6.30 -16.19 -6.59
N ASP A 66 5.19 -16.16 -7.32
CA ASP A 66 5.05 -16.91 -8.59
C ASP A 66 5.89 -16.29 -9.71
N GLY A 67 5.92 -14.96 -9.80
CA GLY A 67 6.60 -14.23 -10.86
C GLY A 67 8.09 -13.96 -10.62
N ALA A 68 8.50 -13.76 -9.36
CA ALA A 68 9.85 -13.43 -8.92
C ALA A 68 10.24 -14.22 -7.67
N PRO A 69 10.39 -15.56 -7.76
CA PRO A 69 10.52 -16.45 -6.60
C PRO A 69 11.79 -16.22 -5.76
N SER A 70 12.82 -15.62 -6.33
CA SER A 70 14.08 -15.28 -5.64
C SER A 70 14.09 -13.89 -5.00
N ALA A 71 13.14 -13.04 -5.36
CA ALA A 71 13.07 -11.68 -4.84
C ALA A 71 12.70 -11.65 -3.35
N LYS A 72 13.39 -10.83 -2.58
CA LYS A 72 12.95 -10.46 -1.23
C LYS A 72 11.75 -9.52 -1.32
N ILE A 73 10.84 -9.58 -0.37
CA ILE A 73 9.63 -8.73 -0.37
C ILE A 73 9.63 -7.84 0.87
N LEU A 74 9.58 -6.53 0.66
CA LEU A 74 9.28 -5.54 1.68
C LEU A 74 7.82 -5.13 1.52
N LEU A 75 6.96 -5.59 2.43
CA LEU A 75 5.58 -5.14 2.52
C LEU A 75 5.51 -3.84 3.33
N MET A 76 4.93 -2.81 2.73
CA MET A 76 4.72 -1.54 3.42
C MET A 76 3.24 -1.24 3.54
N SER A 77 2.77 -0.92 4.74
CA SER A 77 1.47 -0.27 4.89
C SER A 77 1.59 1.22 4.53
N PRO A 78 0.61 1.79 3.81
CA PRO A 78 0.64 3.22 3.48
C PRO A 78 0.45 4.10 4.72
N ILE A 79 0.66 5.40 4.58
CA ILE A 79 0.25 6.39 5.59
C ILE A 79 -1.26 6.34 5.77
N ALA A 80 -1.74 6.68 6.97
CA ALA A 80 -3.16 6.83 7.20
C ALA A 80 -3.70 8.08 6.49
N LEU A 81 -4.98 8.04 6.12
CA LEU A 81 -5.69 9.22 5.62
C LEU A 81 -5.87 10.25 6.74
N GLY A 82 -5.82 11.52 6.39
CA GLY A 82 -6.10 12.60 7.32
C GLY A 82 -7.56 12.65 7.75
N GLU A 83 -7.81 13.13 8.96
CA GLU A 83 -9.15 13.17 9.59
C GLU A 83 -10.18 13.96 8.79
N LYS A 84 -9.73 14.87 7.93
CA LYS A 84 -10.57 15.76 7.15
C LYS A 84 -10.63 15.41 5.66
N VAL A 85 -10.03 14.32 5.21
CA VAL A 85 -9.98 13.96 3.78
C VAL A 85 -11.36 13.98 3.11
N TRP A 86 -12.38 13.53 3.81
CA TRP A 86 -13.77 13.51 3.36
C TRP A 86 -14.48 14.86 3.46
N ASP A 87 -13.92 15.83 4.20
CA ASP A 87 -14.53 17.14 4.47
C ASP A 87 -14.00 18.20 3.50
N GLY A 88 -14.35 18.04 2.23
CA GLY A 88 -14.05 19.00 1.16
C GLY A 88 -12.72 18.82 0.44
N PHE A 89 -11.90 17.81 0.79
CA PHE A 89 -10.63 17.53 0.10
C PHE A 89 -10.82 16.49 -1.02
N ASP A 90 -11.22 15.27 -0.69
CA ASP A 90 -11.48 14.23 -1.69
C ASP A 90 -12.81 13.52 -1.40
N PRO A 91 -13.84 13.73 -2.25
CA PRO A 91 -15.18 13.13 -2.06
C PRO A 91 -15.22 11.61 -2.28
N GLU A 92 -14.17 11.00 -2.81
CA GLU A 92 -14.09 9.55 -2.96
C GLU A 92 -13.87 8.83 -1.61
N PHE A 93 -13.41 9.57 -0.56
CA PHE A 93 -13.23 9.05 0.78
C PHE A 93 -14.35 9.50 1.73
N GLY A 94 -14.59 8.70 2.76
CA GLY A 94 -15.54 8.99 3.82
C GLY A 94 -14.88 8.84 5.20
N LYS A 95 -15.64 9.13 6.27
CA LYS A 95 -15.16 8.94 7.65
C LYS A 95 -14.66 7.51 7.89
N ASN A 96 -15.36 6.53 7.35
CA ASN A 96 -14.97 5.12 7.47
C ASN A 96 -13.65 4.83 6.75
N SER A 97 -13.35 5.54 5.67
CA SER A 97 -12.08 5.40 4.94
C SER A 97 -10.87 5.73 5.83
N VAL A 98 -11.00 6.78 6.65
CA VAL A 98 -9.97 7.16 7.63
C VAL A 98 -9.76 6.03 8.64
N GLN A 99 -10.84 5.49 9.20
CA GLN A 99 -10.76 4.38 10.15
C GLN A 99 -10.10 3.15 9.53
N VAL A 100 -10.53 2.73 8.34
CA VAL A 100 -9.95 1.60 7.62
C VAL A 100 -8.46 1.81 7.34
N SER A 101 -8.05 3.02 6.91
CA SER A 101 -6.66 3.33 6.65
C SER A 101 -5.76 3.19 7.89
N LYS A 102 -6.27 3.53 9.08
CA LYS A 102 -5.56 3.39 10.35
C LYS A 102 -5.41 1.94 10.82
N GLU A 103 -6.25 1.05 10.33
CA GLU A 103 -6.19 -0.39 10.65
C GLU A 103 -5.20 -1.16 9.75
N LEU A 104 -4.83 -0.61 8.58
CA LEU A 104 -3.95 -1.28 7.63
C LEU A 104 -2.58 -1.67 8.21
N PRO A 105 -1.90 -0.83 9.03
CA PRO A 105 -0.58 -1.20 9.56
C PRO A 105 -0.60 -2.51 10.34
N GLU A 106 -1.59 -2.72 11.18
CA GLU A 106 -1.70 -3.95 11.97
C GLU A 106 -1.98 -5.18 11.09
N ILE A 107 -2.90 -5.05 10.12
CA ILE A 107 -3.21 -6.13 9.18
C ILE A 107 -1.98 -6.50 8.34
N TYR A 108 -1.20 -5.50 7.86
CA TYR A 108 -0.03 -5.76 7.03
C TYR A 108 1.12 -6.35 7.83
N ARG A 109 1.29 -5.93 9.09
CA ARG A 109 2.27 -6.52 10.01
C ARG A 109 1.98 -8.01 10.22
N GLN A 110 0.72 -8.36 10.51
CA GLN A 110 0.31 -9.76 10.66
C GLN A 110 0.57 -10.57 9.38
N ILE A 111 0.23 -10.03 8.22
CA ILE A 111 0.53 -10.69 6.94
C ILE A 111 2.02 -10.91 6.76
N ALA A 112 2.84 -9.90 7.06
CA ALA A 112 4.29 -10.01 6.93
C ALA A 112 4.88 -11.08 7.86
N GLU A 113 4.42 -11.15 9.10
CA GLU A 113 4.82 -12.19 10.08
C GLU A 113 4.44 -13.60 9.60
N GLU A 114 3.18 -13.80 9.20
CA GLU A 114 2.68 -15.09 8.74
C GLU A 114 3.33 -15.58 7.44
N GLU A 115 3.61 -14.64 6.54
CA GLU A 115 4.19 -14.91 5.22
C GLU A 115 5.74 -14.83 5.22
N GLY A 116 6.39 -14.47 6.34
CA GLY A 116 7.84 -14.34 6.43
C GLY A 116 8.40 -13.23 5.54
N LEU A 117 7.73 -12.07 5.50
CA LEU A 117 8.12 -10.89 4.73
C LEU A 117 8.82 -9.86 5.61
N TYR A 118 9.61 -8.98 5.00
CA TYR A 118 10.04 -7.75 5.66
C TYR A 118 8.87 -6.76 5.72
N TYR A 119 8.82 -5.97 6.79
CA TYR A 119 7.71 -5.03 7.00
C TYR A 119 8.19 -3.64 7.40
N LEU A 120 7.44 -2.61 6.95
CA LEU A 120 7.59 -1.22 7.35
C LEU A 120 6.22 -0.53 7.30
N ALA A 121 5.84 0.16 8.38
CA ALA A 121 4.66 1.03 8.39
C ALA A 121 5.07 2.45 7.96
N ALA A 122 4.56 2.95 6.84
CA ALA A 122 4.85 4.32 6.41
C ALA A 122 4.32 5.37 7.39
N SER A 123 3.23 5.06 8.10
CA SER A 123 2.63 5.92 9.13
C SER A 123 3.51 6.15 10.36
N ASP A 124 4.55 5.36 10.57
CA ASP A 124 5.52 5.58 11.66
C ASP A 124 6.51 6.71 11.33
N TYR A 125 6.61 7.10 10.06
CA TYR A 125 7.59 8.05 9.56
C TYR A 125 7.00 9.30 8.91
N ALA A 126 5.76 9.20 8.40
CA ALA A 126 5.12 10.28 7.68
C ALA A 126 3.61 10.32 7.94
N VAL A 127 3.05 11.50 7.77
CA VAL A 127 1.61 11.78 7.89
C VAL A 127 1.12 12.44 6.60
N PRO A 128 -0.21 12.45 6.34
CA PRO A 128 -0.76 13.17 5.20
C PRO A 128 -0.60 14.67 5.39
N SER A 129 -0.35 15.38 4.31
CA SER A 129 -0.22 16.85 4.32
C SER A 129 -1.55 17.52 4.61
N GLU A 130 -1.49 18.72 5.20
CA GLU A 130 -2.67 19.56 5.37
C GLU A 130 -3.29 20.03 4.04
N ARG A 131 -2.56 19.86 2.94
CA ARG A 131 -2.95 20.32 1.61
C ARG A 131 -4.11 19.50 1.03
N ASP A 132 -4.09 18.18 1.23
CA ASP A 132 -5.10 17.27 0.66
C ASP A 132 -5.52 16.13 1.60
N GLN A 133 -4.88 16.00 2.74
CA GLN A 133 -5.19 14.97 3.74
C GLN A 133 -5.00 13.53 3.23
N GLU A 134 -4.32 13.35 2.11
CA GLU A 134 -4.08 12.06 1.45
C GLU A 134 -2.59 11.82 1.17
N HIS A 135 -1.89 12.79 0.58
CA HIS A 135 -0.50 12.64 0.16
C HIS A 135 0.46 13.28 1.17
N MET A 136 1.67 12.75 1.24
CA MET A 136 2.76 13.32 2.03
C MET A 136 3.25 14.63 1.40
N ASP A 137 3.75 15.54 2.25
CA ASP A 137 4.56 16.66 1.81
C ASP A 137 6.03 16.26 1.55
N GLU A 138 6.88 17.22 1.22
CA GLU A 138 8.30 16.99 0.93
C GLU A 138 9.05 16.40 2.12
N ASP A 139 8.77 16.86 3.32
CA ASP A 139 9.42 16.38 4.55
C ASP A 139 8.97 14.93 4.86
N GLY A 140 7.70 14.62 4.69
CA GLY A 140 7.16 13.26 4.82
C GLY A 140 7.78 12.29 3.80
N HIS A 141 7.92 12.71 2.54
CA HIS A 141 8.59 11.91 1.51
C HIS A 141 10.06 11.65 1.87
N LYS A 142 10.77 12.66 2.39
CA LYS A 142 12.17 12.53 2.81
C LYS A 142 12.30 11.55 3.99
N ALA A 143 11.50 11.72 5.04
CA ALA A 143 11.53 10.87 6.21
C ALA A 143 11.23 9.39 5.84
N LEU A 144 10.22 9.16 5.02
CA LEU A 144 9.90 7.81 4.55
C LEU A 144 11.01 7.22 3.68
N ALA A 145 11.64 8.03 2.80
CA ALA A 145 12.75 7.56 1.97
C ALA A 145 13.97 7.13 2.81
N GLU A 146 14.32 7.89 3.87
CA GLU A 146 15.38 7.53 4.81
C GLU A 146 15.07 6.22 5.55
N ALA A 147 13.83 6.03 6.00
CA ALA A 147 13.41 4.80 6.66
C ALA A 147 13.45 3.58 5.71
N VAL A 148 13.01 3.76 4.47
CA VAL A 148 13.06 2.71 3.45
C VAL A 148 14.50 2.35 3.11
N LEU A 149 15.39 3.34 2.97
CA LEU A 149 16.81 3.10 2.71
C LEU A 149 17.47 2.30 3.85
N ALA A 150 17.19 2.66 5.09
CA ALA A 150 17.67 1.90 6.25
C ALA A 150 17.17 0.46 6.22
N LYS A 151 15.87 0.26 5.93
CA LYS A 151 15.28 -1.07 5.84
C LYS A 151 15.85 -1.90 4.68
N ILE A 152 16.10 -1.29 3.52
CA ILE A 152 16.74 -1.97 2.37
C ILE A 152 18.15 -2.45 2.76
N SER A 153 18.92 -1.63 3.49
CA SER A 153 20.27 -2.00 3.95
C SER A 153 20.28 -3.15 4.96
N GLU A 154 19.17 -3.40 5.67
CA GLU A 154 19.00 -4.59 6.51
C GLU A 154 18.67 -5.83 5.69
N ILE A 155 18.00 -5.64 4.55
CA ILE A 155 17.47 -6.71 3.70
C ILE A 155 18.56 -7.25 2.75
N LEU A 156 19.32 -6.36 2.12
CA LEU A 156 20.34 -6.68 1.11
C LEU A 156 21.75 -6.77 1.70
#